data_a137da2b0fdf3b5f8439a47d98f86eb0
#
_entry.id   a137da2b0fdf3b5f8439a47d98f86eb0
#
_cell.length_a   1.000
_cell.length_b   1.000
_cell.length_c   1.000
_cell.angle_alpha   90.00
_cell.angle_beta   90.00
_cell.angle_gamma   90.00
#
_symmetry.space_group_name_H-M   'P 1'
#
loop_
_entity.id
_entity.type
_entity.pdbx_description
1 polymer ?
#
loop_
_entity_poly.entity_id
_entity_poly.type
_entity_poly.pdbx_seq_one_letter_code
_entity_poly.pdbx_strand_id
1 'polypeptide(L)'
;NKDIARFRREMMGFVFQDFNVLNTMSNKDNILMPLVLANERPKIMQKRLMEISEQLGIEDLLEKYPSQISGGQKQRIAIARA
;
A
#
# COMPACT_ATOMS: atom_id res chain seq x y z
N ASN A 1 2.37 10.81 20.36
CA ASN A 1 2.59 12.17 19.91
C ASN A 1 1.44 12.64 19.03
N LYS A 2 0.84 13.77 19.42
CA LYS A 2 -0.33 14.31 18.72
C LYS A 2 -0.04 14.67 17.27
N ASP A 3 1.14 15.20 17.00
CA ASP A 3 1.51 15.60 15.63
C ASP A 3 1.68 14.43 14.70
N ILE A 4 2.25 13.34 15.20
CA ILE A 4 2.41 12.12 14.43
C ILE A 4 1.05 11.47 14.16
N ALA A 5 0.18 11.42 15.18
CA ALA A 5 -1.16 10.86 15.02
C ALA A 5 -1.98 11.66 14.01
N ARG A 6 -1.87 12.98 14.05
CA ARG A 6 -2.55 13.86 13.12
C ARG A 6 -2.02 13.66 11.69
N PHE A 7 -0.72 13.59 11.53
CA PHE A 7 -0.07 13.34 10.23
C PHE A 7 -0.56 12.02 9.64
N ARG A 8 -0.59 10.95 10.45
CA ARG A 8 -1.06 9.65 10.00
C ARG A 8 -2.51 9.69 9.52
N ARG A 9 -3.38 10.37 10.26
CA ARG A 9 -4.80 10.47 9.88
C ARG A 9 -4.97 11.24 8.58
N GLU A 10 -4.23 12.32 8.40
CA GLU A 10 -4.29 13.12 7.18
C GLU A 10 -3.78 12.31 5.98
N MET A 11 -2.68 11.58 6.14
CA MET A 11 -2.12 10.73 5.10
C MET A 11 -3.06 9.58 4.74
N MET A 12 -3.68 8.94 5.74
CA MET A 12 -4.65 7.89 5.50
C MET A 12 -5.85 8.41 4.73
N GLY A 13 -6.37 9.57 5.11
CA GLY A 13 -7.46 10.20 4.40
C GLY A 13 -7.12 10.47 2.95
N PHE A 14 -5.92 10.98 2.70
CA PHE A 14 -5.45 11.25 1.35
C PHE A 14 -5.34 9.96 0.53
N VAL A 15 -4.74 8.92 1.10
CA VAL A 15 -4.54 7.64 0.41
C VAL A 15 -5.87 6.97 0.07
N PHE A 16 -6.81 6.95 1.01
CA PHE A 16 -8.08 6.26 0.82
C PHE A 16 -9.11 7.08 0.05
N GLN A 17 -9.03 8.40 0.13
CA GLN A 17 -10.01 9.29 -0.48
C GLN A 17 -10.09 9.12 -1.99
N ASP A 18 -8.96 8.99 -2.64
CA ASP A 18 -8.88 8.91 -4.10
C ASP A 18 -8.86 7.48 -4.64
N PHE A 19 -8.71 6.49 -3.77
CA PHE A 19 -8.52 5.09 -4.15
C PHE A 19 -7.35 4.88 -5.13
N ASN A 20 -6.55 5.90 -5.33
CA ASN A 20 -5.44 5.87 -6.26
C ASN A 20 -4.16 5.46 -5.56
N VAL A 21 -3.41 4.58 -6.21
CA VAL A 21 -2.06 4.26 -5.78
C VAL A 21 -1.13 5.42 -6.18
N LEU A 22 -0.11 5.65 -5.38
CA LEU A 22 0.82 6.75 -5.62
C LEU A 22 1.90 6.33 -6.61
N ASN A 23 2.02 7.05 -7.73
CA ASN A 23 2.99 6.75 -8.78
C ASN A 23 4.44 7.00 -8.37
N THR A 24 4.66 7.70 -7.27
CA THR A 24 6.00 8.01 -6.75
C THR A 24 6.59 6.89 -5.91
N MET A 25 5.82 5.84 -5.67
CA MET A 25 6.23 4.69 -4.86
C MET A 25 6.03 3.41 -5.65
N SER A 26 6.83 2.38 -5.33
CA SER A 26 6.61 1.05 -5.88
C SER A 26 5.25 0.50 -5.41
N ASN A 27 4.76 -0.54 -6.07
CA ASN A 27 3.50 -1.18 -5.68
C ASN A 27 3.60 -1.75 -4.27
N LYS A 28 4.76 -2.31 -3.91
CA LYS A 28 5.04 -2.81 -2.58
C LYS A 28 4.88 -1.72 -1.53
N ASP A 29 5.47 -0.56 -1.76
CA ASP A 29 5.40 0.57 -0.83
C ASP A 29 3.98 1.10 -0.71
N ASN A 30 3.22 1.12 -1.81
CA ASN A 30 1.81 1.49 -1.77
C ASN A 30 1.01 0.57 -0.85
N ILE A 31 1.26 -0.74 -0.93
CA ILE A 31 0.57 -1.73 -0.11
C ILE A 31 0.96 -1.58 1.36
N LEU A 32 2.23 -1.31 1.64
CA LEU A 32 2.73 -1.19 3.00
C LEU A 32 2.36 0.12 3.67
N MET A 33 1.98 1.13 2.90
CA MET A 33 1.70 2.47 3.45
C MET A 33 0.73 2.47 4.63
N PRO A 34 -0.45 1.83 4.55
CA PRO A 34 -1.36 1.80 5.70
C PRO A 34 -0.75 1.15 6.93
N LEU A 35 0.09 0.14 6.75
CA LEU A 35 0.74 -0.54 7.87
C LEU A 35 1.82 0.33 8.50
N VAL A 36 2.56 1.09 7.68
CA VAL A 36 3.54 2.05 8.16
C VAL A 36 2.83 3.15 8.96
N LEU A 37 1.73 3.67 8.44
CA LEU A 37 0.94 4.70 9.11
C LEU A 37 0.33 4.20 10.42
N ALA A 38 0.02 2.91 10.49
CA ALA A 38 -0.49 2.26 11.71
C ALA A 38 0.64 1.89 12.68
N ASN A 39 1.88 2.21 12.32
CA ASN A 39 3.05 1.92 13.15
C ASN A 39 3.23 0.43 13.42
N GLU A 40 2.94 -0.39 12.42
CA GLU A 40 3.02 -1.84 12.53
C GLU A 40 4.48 -2.31 12.56
N ARG A 41 4.73 -3.47 13.17
CA ARG A 41 6.07 -4.04 13.24
C ARG A 41 6.53 -4.53 11.87
N PRO A 42 7.84 -4.39 11.53
CA PRO A 42 8.34 -4.82 10.22
C PRO A 42 8.06 -6.28 9.90
N LYS A 43 8.14 -7.17 10.88
CA LYS A 43 7.86 -8.60 10.66
C LYS A 43 6.40 -8.84 10.28
N ILE A 44 5.48 -8.11 10.92
CA ILE A 44 4.06 -8.21 10.63
C ILE A 44 3.75 -7.62 9.26
N MET A 45 4.37 -6.49 8.93
CA MET A 45 4.22 -5.86 7.61
C MET A 45 4.66 -6.82 6.50
N GLN A 46 5.82 -7.45 6.67
CA GLN A 46 6.36 -8.38 5.69
C GLN A 46 5.43 -9.59 5.52
N LYS A 47 4.95 -10.14 6.61
CA LYS A 47 4.06 -11.27 6.60
C LYS A 47 2.76 -10.95 5.85
N ARG A 48 2.15 -9.80 6.16
CA ARG A 48 0.91 -9.37 5.50
C ARG A 48 1.12 -9.10 4.02
N LEU A 49 2.24 -8.49 3.69
CA LEU A 49 2.58 -8.23 2.29
C LEU A 49 2.65 -9.55 1.50
N MET A 50 3.33 -10.55 2.05
CA MET A 50 3.46 -11.85 1.41
C MET A 50 2.09 -12.52 1.25
N GLU A 51 1.28 -12.54 2.30
CA GLU A 51 -0.03 -13.16 2.28
C GLU A 51 -0.96 -12.51 1.26
N ILE A 52 -1.07 -11.19 1.29
CA ILE A 52 -2.01 -10.50 0.41
C ILE A 52 -1.53 -10.55 -1.05
N SER A 53 -0.24 -10.49 -1.26
CA SER A 53 0.33 -10.56 -2.61
C SER A 53 0.07 -11.92 -3.25
N GLU A 54 0.18 -12.98 -2.47
CA GLU A 54 -0.11 -14.33 -2.93
C GLU A 54 -1.59 -14.49 -3.24
N GLN A 55 -2.47 -14.02 -2.37
CA GLN A 55 -3.91 -14.11 -2.57
C GLN A 55 -4.38 -13.38 -3.81
N LEU A 56 -3.79 -12.24 -4.12
CA LEU A 56 -4.18 -11.42 -5.25
C LEU A 56 -3.35 -11.69 -6.51
N GLY A 57 -2.33 -12.53 -6.41
CA GLY A 57 -1.48 -12.86 -7.56
C GLY A 57 -0.68 -11.68 -8.06
N ILE A 58 -0.19 -10.84 -7.17
CA ILE A 58 0.53 -9.62 -7.53
C ILE A 58 2.00 -9.64 -7.13
N GLU A 59 2.53 -10.81 -6.79
CA GLU A 59 3.92 -10.92 -6.35
C GLU A 59 4.91 -10.37 -7.36
N ASP A 60 4.65 -10.60 -8.65
CA ASP A 60 5.51 -10.12 -9.74
C ASP A 60 5.45 -8.61 -9.92
N LEU A 61 4.47 -7.95 -9.33
CA LEU A 61 4.23 -6.53 -9.50
C LEU A 61 4.81 -5.68 -8.38
N LEU A 62 5.26 -6.29 -7.29
CA LEU A 62 5.66 -5.56 -6.08
C LEU A 62 6.79 -4.56 -6.32
N GLU A 63 7.76 -4.92 -7.15
CA GLU A 63 8.90 -4.06 -7.43
C GLU A 63 8.63 -3.05 -8.55
N LYS A 64 7.47 -3.14 -9.19
CA LYS A 64 7.09 -2.22 -10.25
C LYS A 64 6.34 -1.02 -9.69
N TYR A 65 6.24 0.02 -10.50
CA TYR A 65 5.48 1.22 -10.14
C TYR A 65 4.08 1.15 -10.77
N PRO A 66 3.09 1.85 -10.20
CA PRO A 66 1.73 1.82 -10.74
C PRO A 66 1.65 2.21 -12.22
N SER A 67 2.50 3.12 -12.67
CA SER A 67 2.53 3.54 -14.06
C SER A 67 3.00 2.45 -15.03
N GLN A 68 3.57 1.38 -14.51
CA GLN A 68 4.13 0.27 -15.31
C GLN A 68 3.19 -0.93 -15.41
N ILE A 69 2.00 -0.84 -14.86
CA ILE A 69 1.06 -1.95 -14.80
C ILE A 69 -0.28 -1.56 -15.42
N SER A 70 -1.10 -2.58 -15.75
CA SER A 70 -2.42 -2.37 -16.35
C SER A 70 -3.42 -1.80 -15.34
N GLY A 71 -4.57 -1.34 -15.83
CA GLY A 71 -5.65 -0.84 -14.97
C GLY A 71 -6.17 -1.90 -14.02
N GLY A 72 -6.35 -3.13 -14.50
CA GLY A 72 -6.79 -4.24 -13.64
C GLY A 72 -5.78 -4.57 -12.56
N GLN A 73 -4.49 -4.51 -12.89
CA GLN A 73 -3.42 -4.72 -11.93
C GLN A 73 -3.39 -3.60 -10.88
N LYS A 74 -3.57 -2.34 -11.31
CA LYS A 74 -3.67 -1.22 -10.38
C LYS A 74 -4.82 -1.42 -9.39
N GLN A 75 -5.93 -1.95 -9.86
CA GLN A 75 -7.09 -2.22 -9.02
C GLN A 75 -6.74 -3.26 -7.94
N ARG A 76 -6.00 -4.30 -8.30
CA ARG A 76 -5.55 -5.31 -7.34
C ARG A 76 -4.61 -4.70 -6.30
N ILE A 77 -3.70 -3.82 -6.73
CA ILE A 77 -2.82 -3.12 -5.79
C ILE A 77 -3.65 -2.25 -4.83
N ALA A 78 -4.65 -1.54 -5.34
CA ALA A 78 -5.53 -0.73 -4.50
C ALA A 78 -6.29 -1.57 -3.48
N ILE A 79 -6.76 -2.76 -3.88
CA ILE A 79 -7.42 -3.70 -2.97
C ILE A 79 -6.44 -4.19 -1.90
N ALA A 80 -5.22 -4.52 -2.29
CA ALA A 80 -4.20 -4.98 -1.35
C ALA A 80 -3.86 -3.90 -0.32
N ARG A 81 -3.87 -2.64 -0.75
CA ARG A 81 -3.59 -1.51 0.13
C ARG A 81 -4.70 -1.30 1.16
N ALA A 82 -5.91 -1.59 0.78
CA ALA A 82 -7.04 -1.44 1.69
C ALA A 82 -7.04 -2.53 2.76
#